data_43edd486f8300b64b48da1417e1c1ec6
#
_entry.id   43edd486f8300b64b48da1417e1c1ec6
#
_cell.length_a   1.000
_cell.length_b   1.000
_cell.length_c   1.000
_cell.angle_alpha   90.00
_cell.angle_beta   90.00
_cell.angle_gamma   90.00
#
_symmetry.space_group_name_H-M   'P 1'
#
loop_
_entity.id
_entity.type
_entity.pdbx_description
1 polymer ?
#
loop_
_entity_poly.entity_id
_entity_poly.type
_entity_poly.pdbx_seq_one_letter_code
_entity_poly.pdbx_strand_id
1 'polypeptide(L)'
;AKEKINQCYQLLQNGSSFADVARKYSEDAGSAQSGGQMRWLRSGELPQQLEEVVFQMDSGNYTVPLESEFGWHIFKLEDKRAFAPFNQMKNQLEQKIMADERGKAASESFLNSLKKQYGFVRYPGNISSLASAMDSSVYSGNWNMAVAGDLIDPVFAIGDREYTQKDLAEYIAKTKQYRLSETLEGIAEKKFSEMINRELIAHEKDQQ
;
A
#
# COMPACT_ATOMS: atom_id res chain seq x y z
N ALA A 1 -6.36 10.69 38.98
CA ALA A 1 -6.97 10.51 37.63
C ALA A 1 -8.41 9.98 37.74
N LYS A 2 -8.65 8.84 38.45
CA LYS A 2 -9.97 8.20 38.57
C LYS A 2 -11.05 9.11 39.15
N GLU A 3 -10.75 9.87 40.20
CA GLU A 3 -11.72 10.82 40.81
C GLU A 3 -12.09 11.93 39.83
N LYS A 4 -11.11 12.48 39.12
CA LYS A 4 -11.32 13.55 38.13
C LYS A 4 -12.22 13.09 36.99
N ILE A 5 -12.00 11.88 36.44
CA ILE A 5 -12.84 11.37 35.36
C ILE A 5 -14.27 11.07 35.82
N ASN A 6 -14.44 10.55 37.06
CA ASN A 6 -15.77 10.34 37.62
C ASN A 6 -16.53 11.68 37.84
N GLN A 7 -15.82 12.74 38.23
CA GLN A 7 -16.42 14.08 38.31
C GLN A 7 -16.86 14.56 36.91
N CYS A 8 -16.06 14.37 35.90
CA CYS A 8 -16.43 14.68 34.50
C CYS A 8 -17.67 13.89 34.08
N TYR A 9 -17.73 12.60 34.39
CA TYR A 9 -18.88 11.76 34.06
C TYR A 9 -20.16 12.24 34.75
N GLN A 10 -20.10 12.63 36.03
CA GLN A 10 -21.24 13.21 36.75
C GLN A 10 -21.72 14.54 36.10
N LEU A 11 -20.78 15.40 35.66
CA LEU A 11 -21.15 16.63 34.95
C LEU A 11 -21.93 16.34 33.66
N LEU A 12 -21.46 15.32 32.91
CA LEU A 12 -22.15 14.87 31.67
C LEU A 12 -23.56 14.33 32.00
N GLN A 13 -23.69 13.50 33.03
CA GLN A 13 -24.99 12.98 33.47
C GLN A 13 -25.95 14.09 33.91
N ASN A 14 -25.43 15.17 34.46
CA ASN A 14 -26.22 16.37 34.88
C ASN A 14 -26.48 17.31 33.70
N GLY A 15 -26.23 16.92 32.46
CA GLY A 15 -26.57 17.66 31.25
C GLY A 15 -25.54 18.69 30.80
N SER A 16 -24.32 18.67 31.35
CA SER A 16 -23.24 19.53 30.84
C SER A 16 -22.85 19.10 29.43
N SER A 17 -22.51 20.07 28.59
CA SER A 17 -22.01 19.80 27.24
C SER A 17 -20.70 18.99 27.28
N PHE A 18 -20.60 17.92 26.49
CA PHE A 18 -19.37 17.12 26.38
C PHE A 18 -18.18 17.98 25.98
N ALA A 19 -18.40 18.89 25.02
CA ALA A 19 -17.35 19.79 24.54
C ALA A 19 -16.84 20.74 25.64
N ASP A 20 -17.70 21.24 26.51
CA ASP A 20 -17.30 22.15 27.59
C ASP A 20 -16.57 21.41 28.70
N VAL A 21 -17.01 20.18 29.02
CA VAL A 21 -16.32 19.32 29.98
C VAL A 21 -14.94 18.95 29.42
N ALA A 22 -14.84 18.60 28.15
CA ALA A 22 -13.56 18.29 27.52
C ALA A 22 -12.60 19.50 27.53
N ARG A 23 -13.06 20.68 27.11
CA ARG A 23 -12.21 21.89 27.13
C ARG A 23 -11.68 22.22 28.51
N LYS A 24 -12.49 21.97 29.55
CA LYS A 24 -12.15 22.36 30.92
C LYS A 24 -11.28 21.33 31.66
N TYR A 25 -11.49 20.05 31.38
CA TYR A 25 -10.93 18.98 32.21
C TYR A 25 -10.03 18.00 31.45
N SER A 26 -10.10 17.94 30.10
CA SER A 26 -9.27 17.01 29.33
C SER A 26 -7.79 17.39 29.40
N GLU A 27 -6.97 16.39 29.53
CA GLU A 27 -5.50 16.47 29.48
C GLU A 27 -4.96 16.06 28.10
N ASP A 28 -5.84 15.67 27.17
CA ASP A 28 -5.45 15.40 25.79
C ASP A 28 -5.20 16.69 25.02
N ALA A 29 -3.93 17.06 24.88
CA ALA A 29 -3.53 18.29 24.21
C ALA A 29 -3.99 18.34 22.72
N GLY A 30 -4.24 17.20 22.10
CA GLY A 30 -4.65 17.11 20.70
C GLY A 30 -6.11 17.49 20.45
N SER A 31 -7.00 17.24 21.42
CA SER A 31 -8.44 17.42 21.22
C SER A 31 -9.12 18.34 22.25
N ALA A 32 -8.52 18.57 23.41
CA ALA A 32 -9.14 19.34 24.50
C ALA A 32 -9.67 20.71 24.02
N GLN A 33 -8.86 21.48 23.31
CA GLN A 33 -9.22 22.82 22.80
C GLN A 33 -10.38 22.78 21.79
N SER A 34 -10.50 21.68 21.05
CA SER A 34 -11.60 21.42 20.10
C SER A 34 -12.84 20.81 20.78
N GLY A 35 -12.89 20.79 22.12
CA GLY A 35 -14.01 20.17 22.86
C GLY A 35 -13.97 18.64 22.82
N GLY A 36 -12.79 18.03 22.69
CA GLY A 36 -12.61 16.59 22.59
C GLY A 36 -12.82 16.02 21.19
N GLN A 37 -13.03 16.86 20.17
CA GLN A 37 -13.29 16.40 18.82
C GLN A 37 -12.04 15.76 18.22
N MET A 38 -12.19 14.51 17.79
CA MET A 38 -11.14 13.73 17.11
C MET A 38 -11.48 13.56 15.63
N ARG A 39 -10.47 13.23 14.84
CA ARG A 39 -10.67 12.77 13.44
C ARG A 39 -11.48 11.47 13.40
N TRP A 40 -11.96 11.11 12.23
CA TRP A 40 -12.53 9.79 12.01
C TRP A 40 -11.50 8.70 12.36
N LEU A 41 -11.89 7.81 13.26
CA LEU A 41 -11.10 6.66 13.68
C LEU A 41 -11.53 5.40 12.92
N ARG A 42 -10.53 4.56 12.62
CA ARG A 42 -10.72 3.26 11.98
C ARG A 42 -10.39 2.16 12.98
N SER A 43 -10.82 0.95 12.67
CA SER A 43 -10.42 -0.22 13.45
C SER A 43 -8.89 -0.36 13.50
N GLY A 44 -8.37 -0.68 14.69
CA GLY A 44 -6.93 -0.78 14.98
C GLY A 44 -6.25 0.55 15.36
N GLU A 45 -6.98 1.66 15.43
CA GLU A 45 -6.42 2.97 15.83
C GLU A 45 -6.62 3.31 17.31
N LEU A 46 -7.45 2.55 18.01
CA LEU A 46 -7.58 2.60 19.47
C LEU A 46 -7.02 1.32 20.11
N PRO A 47 -6.58 1.36 21.37
CA PRO A 47 -6.36 0.16 22.16
C PRO A 47 -7.58 -0.76 22.11
N GLN A 48 -7.37 -2.07 21.93
CA GLN A 48 -8.44 -3.03 21.68
C GLN A 48 -9.59 -2.92 22.70
N GLN A 49 -9.28 -2.77 23.97
CA GLN A 49 -10.28 -2.65 25.05
C GLN A 49 -11.18 -1.43 24.89
N LEU A 50 -10.67 -0.31 24.40
CA LEU A 50 -11.44 0.90 24.15
C LEU A 50 -12.23 0.78 22.85
N GLU A 51 -11.62 0.17 21.83
CA GLU A 51 -12.23 -0.06 20.52
C GLU A 51 -13.49 -0.91 20.63
N GLU A 52 -13.44 -2.02 21.35
CA GLU A 52 -14.57 -2.93 21.54
C GLU A 52 -15.80 -2.20 22.13
N VAL A 53 -15.59 -1.27 23.06
CA VAL A 53 -16.68 -0.49 23.66
C VAL A 53 -17.18 0.58 22.70
N VAL A 54 -16.27 1.39 22.14
CA VAL A 54 -16.63 2.56 21.31
C VAL A 54 -17.34 2.13 20.02
N PHE A 55 -16.91 1.04 19.37
CA PHE A 55 -17.51 0.58 18.12
C PHE A 55 -18.89 -0.08 18.29
N GLN A 56 -19.24 -0.51 19.52
CA GLN A 56 -20.59 -1.02 19.82
C GLN A 56 -21.59 0.09 20.20
N MET A 57 -21.12 1.30 20.52
CA MET A 57 -22.00 2.41 20.92
C MET A 57 -22.92 2.86 19.78
N ASP A 58 -24.03 3.47 20.14
CA ASP A 58 -24.87 4.24 19.21
C ASP A 58 -24.38 5.69 19.13
N SER A 59 -24.55 6.31 17.95
CA SER A 59 -24.20 7.72 17.74
C SER A 59 -24.99 8.64 18.71
N GLY A 60 -24.31 9.64 19.23
CA GLY A 60 -24.84 10.56 20.22
C GLY A 60 -24.57 10.15 21.67
N ASN A 61 -24.27 8.89 21.94
CA ASN A 61 -23.99 8.38 23.29
C ASN A 61 -22.52 8.60 23.69
N TYR A 62 -22.26 8.54 24.99
CA TYR A 62 -20.92 8.56 25.55
C TYR A 62 -20.69 7.39 26.52
N THR A 63 -19.43 6.95 26.67
CA THR A 63 -19.06 5.82 27.53
C THR A 63 -19.12 6.19 29.01
N VAL A 64 -19.19 5.19 29.86
CA VAL A 64 -18.71 5.32 31.24
C VAL A 64 -17.19 5.56 31.24
N PRO A 65 -16.58 6.00 32.34
CA PRO A 65 -15.13 6.07 32.47
C PRO A 65 -14.45 4.75 32.16
N LEU A 66 -13.55 4.74 31.17
CA LEU A 66 -12.77 3.57 30.73
C LEU A 66 -11.31 3.78 31.08
N GLU A 67 -10.66 2.73 31.57
CA GLU A 67 -9.23 2.74 31.88
C GLU A 67 -8.40 2.14 30.73
N SER A 68 -7.25 2.73 30.45
CA SER A 68 -6.25 2.19 29.53
C SER A 68 -4.83 2.47 30.05
N GLU A 69 -3.83 1.99 29.33
CA GLU A 69 -2.42 2.31 29.59
C GLU A 69 -2.10 3.82 29.48
N PHE A 70 -2.92 4.58 28.76
CA PHE A 70 -2.80 6.04 28.60
C PHE A 70 -3.58 6.84 29.65
N GLY A 71 -4.32 6.19 30.54
CA GLY A 71 -5.11 6.82 31.59
C GLY A 71 -6.60 6.53 31.50
N TRP A 72 -7.41 7.48 31.98
CA TRP A 72 -8.86 7.37 32.05
C TRP A 72 -9.54 8.18 30.94
N HIS A 73 -10.52 7.61 30.27
CA HIS A 73 -11.17 8.16 29.08
C HIS A 73 -12.71 8.11 29.22
N ILE A 74 -13.39 9.11 28.66
CA ILE A 74 -14.79 9.07 28.30
C ILE A 74 -14.86 9.40 26.81
N PHE A 75 -15.40 8.51 25.99
CA PHE A 75 -15.61 8.74 24.56
C PHE A 75 -17.08 9.10 24.30
N LYS A 76 -17.31 10.06 23.42
CA LYS A 76 -18.62 10.32 22.83
C LYS A 76 -18.56 9.94 21.36
N LEU A 77 -19.51 9.11 20.90
CA LEU A 77 -19.63 8.76 19.51
C LEU A 77 -20.50 9.78 18.79
N GLU A 78 -19.90 10.59 17.93
CA GLU A 78 -20.64 11.59 17.16
C GLU A 78 -21.39 10.96 15.99
N ASP A 79 -20.70 10.10 15.21
CA ASP A 79 -21.28 9.46 14.04
C ASP A 79 -20.58 8.15 13.69
N LYS A 80 -21.28 7.25 12.98
CA LYS A 80 -20.78 6.00 12.41
C LYS A 80 -20.91 6.02 10.90
N ARG A 81 -19.83 5.63 10.22
CA ARG A 81 -19.87 5.39 8.79
C ARG A 81 -19.78 3.91 8.51
N ALA A 82 -20.75 3.39 7.78
CA ALA A 82 -20.67 2.03 7.27
C ALA A 82 -19.50 1.91 6.29
N PHE A 83 -18.88 0.72 6.22
CA PHE A 83 -17.94 0.43 5.15
C PHE A 83 -18.65 0.51 3.80
N ALA A 84 -17.98 1.06 2.81
CA ALA A 84 -18.48 0.99 1.45
C ALA A 84 -18.66 -0.49 1.03
N PRO A 85 -19.64 -0.80 0.18
CA PRO A 85 -19.82 -2.14 -0.36
C PRO A 85 -18.52 -2.69 -0.96
N PHE A 86 -18.30 -4.00 -0.84
CA PHE A 86 -17.06 -4.67 -1.28
C PHE A 86 -16.63 -4.30 -2.70
N ASN A 87 -17.58 -4.22 -3.63
CA ASN A 87 -17.31 -3.85 -5.03
C ASN A 87 -16.66 -2.47 -5.18
N GLN A 88 -16.98 -1.51 -4.29
CA GLN A 88 -16.36 -0.17 -4.29
C GLN A 88 -15.00 -0.17 -3.60
N MET A 89 -14.80 -1.07 -2.63
CA MET A 89 -13.55 -1.17 -1.88
C MET A 89 -12.54 -2.13 -2.50
N LYS A 90 -12.97 -3.00 -3.43
CA LYS A 90 -12.16 -4.08 -4.00
C LYS A 90 -10.77 -3.60 -4.43
N ASN A 91 -10.71 -2.57 -5.27
CA ASN A 91 -9.42 -2.05 -5.78
C ASN A 91 -8.51 -1.51 -4.67
N GLN A 92 -9.08 -0.85 -3.65
CA GLN A 92 -8.31 -0.35 -2.51
C GLN A 92 -7.79 -1.49 -1.64
N LEU A 93 -8.60 -2.53 -1.43
CA LEU A 93 -8.22 -3.71 -0.67
C LEU A 93 -7.14 -4.51 -1.40
N GLU A 94 -7.27 -4.70 -2.71
CA GLU A 94 -6.25 -5.33 -3.55
C GLU A 94 -4.92 -4.58 -3.46
N GLN A 95 -4.92 -3.25 -3.59
CA GLN A 95 -3.71 -2.44 -3.44
C GLN A 95 -3.08 -2.58 -2.05
N LYS A 96 -3.88 -2.61 -0.98
CA LYS A 96 -3.37 -2.81 0.38
C LYS A 96 -2.76 -4.19 0.58
N ILE A 97 -3.42 -5.24 0.07
CA ILE A 97 -2.91 -6.61 0.13
C ILE A 97 -1.58 -6.72 -0.62
N MET A 98 -1.50 -6.14 -1.83
CA MET A 98 -0.28 -6.15 -2.63
C MET A 98 0.86 -5.32 -2.01
N ALA A 99 0.54 -4.31 -1.20
CA ALA A 99 1.53 -3.51 -0.48
C ALA A 99 2.02 -4.19 0.82
N ASP A 100 1.24 -5.12 1.39
CA ASP A 100 1.61 -5.90 2.59
C ASP A 100 2.73 -6.90 2.27
N GLU A 101 3.62 -7.14 3.22
CA GLU A 101 4.74 -8.10 3.04
C GLU A 101 4.27 -9.51 2.71
N ARG A 102 3.16 -9.95 3.29
CA ARG A 102 2.57 -11.27 3.01
C ARG A 102 2.01 -11.35 1.59
N GLY A 103 1.41 -10.27 1.10
CA GLY A 103 0.94 -10.15 -0.28
C GLY A 103 2.10 -10.19 -1.27
N LYS A 104 3.20 -9.51 -0.96
CA LYS A 104 4.44 -9.56 -1.76
C LYS A 104 5.04 -10.96 -1.77
N ALA A 105 5.20 -11.59 -0.60
CA ALA A 105 5.74 -12.94 -0.48
C ALA A 105 4.87 -13.98 -1.22
N ALA A 106 3.56 -13.88 -1.14
CA ALA A 106 2.63 -14.75 -1.87
C ALA A 106 2.79 -14.56 -3.40
N SER A 107 2.87 -13.31 -3.86
CA SER A 107 3.09 -12.97 -5.27
C SER A 107 4.43 -13.49 -5.79
N GLU A 108 5.52 -13.32 -5.02
CA GLU A 108 6.84 -13.86 -5.36
C GLU A 108 6.84 -15.39 -5.39
N SER A 109 6.21 -16.04 -4.42
CA SER A 109 6.07 -17.50 -4.39
C SER A 109 5.32 -18.03 -5.61
N PHE A 110 4.22 -17.38 -5.97
CA PHE A 110 3.44 -17.71 -7.16
C PHE A 110 4.29 -17.55 -8.43
N LEU A 111 4.95 -16.41 -8.64
CA LEU A 111 5.80 -16.18 -9.80
C LEU A 111 6.97 -17.18 -9.88
N ASN A 112 7.56 -17.54 -8.74
CA ASN A 112 8.61 -18.55 -8.68
C ASN A 112 8.08 -19.95 -9.04
N SER A 113 6.83 -20.27 -8.68
CA SER A 113 6.21 -21.52 -9.12
C SER A 113 5.99 -21.56 -10.64
N LEU A 114 5.53 -20.45 -11.24
CA LEU A 114 5.37 -20.33 -12.69
C LEU A 114 6.71 -20.44 -13.43
N LYS A 115 7.77 -19.81 -12.90
CA LYS A 115 9.14 -19.94 -13.46
C LYS A 115 9.61 -21.40 -13.52
N LYS A 116 9.33 -22.18 -12.48
CA LYS A 116 9.65 -23.62 -12.46
C LYS A 116 8.76 -24.42 -13.41
N GLN A 117 7.47 -24.14 -13.40
CA GLN A 117 6.47 -24.85 -14.21
C GLN A 117 6.77 -24.68 -15.71
N TYR A 118 7.12 -23.48 -16.15
CA TYR A 118 7.34 -23.15 -17.55
C TYR A 118 8.81 -23.10 -18.00
N GLY A 119 9.72 -23.64 -17.20
CA GLY A 119 11.13 -23.77 -17.61
C GLY A 119 11.78 -22.41 -17.92
N PHE A 120 11.57 -21.42 -17.04
CA PHE A 120 12.15 -20.08 -17.21
C PHE A 120 13.68 -20.11 -17.27
N VAL A 121 14.25 -19.49 -18.29
CA VAL A 121 15.70 -19.32 -18.47
C VAL A 121 16.01 -17.83 -18.57
N ARG A 122 17.08 -17.38 -17.91
CA ARG A 122 17.57 -15.99 -17.95
C ARG A 122 18.94 -15.91 -18.59
N TYR A 123 19.16 -14.88 -19.41
CA TYR A 123 20.45 -14.60 -20.09
C TYR A 123 21.02 -13.25 -19.59
N PRO A 124 21.67 -13.21 -18.41
CA PRO A 124 22.02 -11.94 -17.74
C PRO A 124 23.03 -11.11 -18.55
N GLY A 125 23.96 -11.72 -19.26
CA GLY A 125 24.95 -11.03 -20.10
C GLY A 125 24.29 -10.16 -21.18
N ASN A 126 23.17 -10.62 -21.75
CA ASN A 126 22.47 -9.91 -22.82
C ASN A 126 21.66 -8.72 -22.28
N ILE A 127 21.28 -8.75 -20.99
CA ILE A 127 20.65 -7.59 -20.32
C ILE A 127 21.68 -6.49 -20.09
N SER A 128 22.88 -6.85 -19.59
CA SER A 128 23.97 -5.89 -19.37
C SER A 128 24.47 -5.30 -20.70
N SER A 129 24.52 -6.12 -21.76
CA SER A 129 24.85 -5.65 -23.12
C SER A 129 23.84 -4.60 -23.61
N LEU A 130 22.53 -4.85 -23.45
CA LEU A 130 21.49 -3.89 -23.76
C LEU A 130 21.64 -2.60 -22.94
N ALA A 131 21.86 -2.71 -21.63
CA ALA A 131 22.03 -1.55 -20.77
C ALA A 131 23.22 -0.68 -21.19
N SER A 132 24.32 -1.28 -21.66
CA SER A 132 25.50 -0.60 -22.18
C SER A 132 25.24 0.11 -23.51
N ALA A 133 24.25 -0.33 -24.27
CA ALA A 133 23.83 0.29 -25.53
C ALA A 133 22.79 1.42 -25.32
N MET A 134 22.28 1.59 -24.10
CA MET A 134 21.37 2.69 -23.73
C MET A 134 22.16 3.99 -23.49
N ASP A 135 21.49 5.12 -23.68
CA ASP A 135 22.03 6.44 -23.41
C ASP A 135 21.10 7.29 -22.53
N SER A 136 21.53 8.51 -22.20
CA SER A 136 20.78 9.41 -21.32
C SER A 136 19.42 9.84 -21.85
N SER A 137 19.10 9.66 -23.14
CA SER A 137 17.79 9.97 -23.71
C SER A 137 16.68 9.05 -23.18
N VAL A 138 17.03 7.90 -22.59
CA VAL A 138 16.13 7.00 -21.87
C VAL A 138 15.39 7.74 -20.76
N TYR A 139 16.08 8.63 -20.02
CA TYR A 139 15.47 9.35 -18.89
C TYR A 139 14.32 10.28 -19.30
N SER A 140 14.35 10.80 -20.52
CA SER A 140 13.29 11.63 -21.08
C SER A 140 12.28 10.87 -21.93
N GLY A 141 12.41 9.54 -22.04
CA GLY A 141 11.54 8.70 -22.87
C GLY A 141 11.71 8.90 -24.37
N ASN A 142 12.84 9.46 -24.80
CA ASN A 142 13.15 9.74 -26.22
C ASN A 142 14.27 8.82 -26.76
N TRP A 143 14.53 7.72 -26.09
CA TRP A 143 15.58 6.78 -26.51
C TRP A 143 15.29 6.19 -27.90
N ASN A 144 16.26 6.38 -28.80
CA ASN A 144 16.20 5.79 -30.14
C ASN A 144 16.90 4.42 -30.14
N MET A 145 16.12 3.34 -30.06
CA MET A 145 16.62 1.96 -30.07
C MET A 145 17.46 1.60 -31.31
N ALA A 146 17.27 2.30 -32.44
CA ALA A 146 18.03 2.03 -33.65
C ALA A 146 19.54 2.30 -33.47
N VAL A 147 19.94 3.07 -32.48
CA VAL A 147 21.35 3.35 -32.15
C VAL A 147 22.01 2.16 -31.43
N ALA A 148 21.23 1.28 -30.81
CA ALA A 148 21.74 0.14 -30.03
C ALA A 148 22.15 -1.08 -30.88
N GLY A 149 22.00 -1.01 -32.20
CA GLY A 149 22.35 -2.09 -33.13
C GLY A 149 21.31 -3.20 -33.23
N ASP A 150 21.74 -4.40 -33.65
CA ASP A 150 20.84 -5.55 -33.78
C ASP A 150 20.58 -6.17 -32.41
N LEU A 151 19.43 -5.84 -31.81
CA LEU A 151 18.99 -6.32 -30.49
C LEU A 151 18.30 -7.69 -30.59
N ILE A 152 19.00 -8.69 -31.12
CA ILE A 152 18.42 -10.01 -31.44
C ILE A 152 18.67 -11.07 -30.35
N ASP A 153 19.62 -10.84 -29.46
CA ASP A 153 19.98 -11.81 -28.44
C ASP A 153 18.86 -11.99 -27.40
N PRO A 154 18.57 -13.25 -26.98
CA PRO A 154 17.54 -13.50 -25.98
C PRO A 154 17.93 -12.95 -24.60
N VAL A 155 17.02 -12.34 -23.90
CA VAL A 155 17.18 -11.89 -22.52
C VAL A 155 16.55 -12.87 -21.52
N PHE A 156 15.49 -13.57 -21.93
CA PHE A 156 14.92 -14.71 -21.20
C PHE A 156 14.06 -15.57 -22.13
N ALA A 157 13.73 -16.78 -21.65
CA ALA A 157 12.78 -17.68 -22.28
C ALA A 157 11.75 -18.21 -21.26
N ILE A 158 10.53 -18.47 -21.72
CA ILE A 158 9.45 -19.15 -21.00
C ILE A 158 8.96 -20.29 -21.88
N GLY A 159 9.23 -21.54 -21.50
CA GLY A 159 9.01 -22.69 -22.38
C GLY A 159 9.81 -22.52 -23.69
N ASP A 160 9.11 -22.66 -24.80
CA ASP A 160 9.71 -22.55 -26.16
C ASP A 160 9.75 -21.10 -26.68
N ARG A 161 9.25 -20.13 -25.92
CA ARG A 161 9.20 -18.73 -26.34
C ARG A 161 10.37 -17.94 -25.79
N GLU A 162 11.19 -17.42 -26.69
CA GLU A 162 12.28 -16.51 -26.35
C GLU A 162 11.84 -15.05 -26.46
N TYR A 163 12.38 -14.22 -25.57
CA TYR A 163 12.19 -12.77 -25.55
C TYR A 163 13.56 -12.12 -25.71
N THR A 164 13.67 -11.24 -26.70
CA THR A 164 14.95 -10.67 -27.12
C THR A 164 15.24 -9.33 -26.44
N GLN A 165 16.47 -8.85 -26.64
CA GLN A 165 16.87 -7.49 -26.25
C GLN A 165 15.94 -6.45 -26.87
N LYS A 166 15.44 -6.66 -28.09
CA LYS A 166 14.48 -5.77 -28.76
C LYS A 166 13.17 -5.70 -27.98
N ASP A 167 12.63 -6.83 -27.53
CA ASP A 167 11.39 -6.87 -26.76
C ASP A 167 11.55 -6.09 -25.44
N LEU A 168 12.69 -6.25 -24.76
CA LEU A 168 12.99 -5.51 -23.55
C LEU A 168 13.21 -4.01 -23.82
N ALA A 169 13.90 -3.68 -24.90
CA ALA A 169 14.11 -2.29 -25.32
C ALA A 169 12.78 -1.57 -25.61
N GLU A 170 11.86 -2.23 -26.34
CA GLU A 170 10.53 -1.72 -26.58
C GLU A 170 9.71 -1.54 -25.29
N TYR A 171 9.92 -2.47 -24.33
CA TYR A 171 9.27 -2.36 -23.02
C TYR A 171 9.80 -1.17 -22.20
N ILE A 172 11.11 -0.93 -22.25
CA ILE A 172 11.76 0.24 -21.64
C ILE A 172 11.25 1.53 -22.29
N ALA A 173 11.22 1.60 -23.61
CA ALA A 173 10.82 2.79 -24.36
C ALA A 173 9.35 3.20 -24.17
N LYS A 174 8.47 2.29 -23.75
CA LYS A 174 7.08 2.62 -23.38
C LYS A 174 6.97 3.50 -22.13
N THR A 175 7.99 3.56 -21.29
CA THR A 175 8.04 4.40 -20.11
C THR A 175 8.54 5.79 -20.48
N LYS A 176 7.70 6.82 -20.33
CA LYS A 176 7.99 8.19 -20.79
C LYS A 176 8.98 8.95 -19.92
N GLN A 177 9.23 8.51 -18.70
CA GLN A 177 10.10 9.22 -17.76
C GLN A 177 10.69 8.27 -16.72
N TYR A 178 12.00 8.39 -16.49
CA TYR A 178 12.75 7.70 -15.44
C TYR A 178 13.39 8.71 -14.49
N ARG A 179 13.71 8.26 -13.28
CA ARG A 179 14.43 9.10 -12.32
C ARG A 179 15.91 9.18 -12.71
N LEU A 180 16.47 10.37 -12.69
CA LEU A 180 17.90 10.57 -12.97
C LEU A 180 18.84 9.91 -11.95
N SER A 181 18.32 9.50 -10.79
CA SER A 181 19.07 8.77 -9.77
C SER A 181 19.19 7.25 -10.06
N GLU A 182 18.44 6.73 -11.01
CA GLU A 182 18.53 5.33 -11.44
C GLU A 182 19.64 5.19 -12.49
N THR A 183 20.45 4.15 -12.41
CA THR A 183 21.42 3.83 -13.45
C THR A 183 20.71 3.17 -14.64
N LEU A 184 21.30 3.26 -15.84
CA LEU A 184 20.75 2.59 -17.04
C LEU A 184 20.63 1.09 -16.84
N GLU A 185 21.62 0.47 -16.19
CA GLU A 185 21.58 -0.95 -15.82
C GLU A 185 20.45 -1.24 -14.82
N GLY A 186 20.25 -0.39 -13.81
CA GLY A 186 19.15 -0.50 -12.85
C GLY A 186 17.78 -0.39 -13.52
N ILE A 187 17.65 0.50 -14.51
CA ILE A 187 16.43 0.63 -15.32
C ILE A 187 16.18 -0.64 -16.14
N ALA A 188 17.22 -1.18 -16.81
CA ALA A 188 17.11 -2.40 -17.60
C ALA A 188 16.70 -3.61 -16.73
N GLU A 189 17.33 -3.82 -15.59
CA GLU A 189 17.03 -4.90 -14.65
C GLU A 189 15.62 -4.80 -14.04
N LYS A 190 15.20 -3.59 -13.66
CA LYS A 190 13.88 -3.35 -13.15
C LYS A 190 12.80 -3.64 -14.19
N LYS A 191 12.99 -3.13 -15.42
CA LYS A 191 12.06 -3.36 -16.54
C LYS A 191 12.05 -4.81 -17.00
N PHE A 192 13.19 -5.48 -16.98
CA PHE A 192 13.29 -6.90 -17.18
C PHE A 192 12.45 -7.70 -16.18
N SER A 193 12.55 -7.39 -14.89
CA SER A 193 11.74 -8.04 -13.85
C SER A 193 10.24 -7.80 -14.02
N GLU A 194 9.84 -6.56 -14.36
CA GLU A 194 8.44 -6.22 -14.64
C GLU A 194 7.92 -6.99 -15.86
N MET A 195 8.72 -7.10 -16.92
CA MET A 195 8.37 -7.81 -18.15
C MET A 195 8.19 -9.31 -17.90
N ILE A 196 9.12 -9.97 -17.19
CA ILE A 196 9.01 -11.39 -16.83
C ILE A 196 7.68 -11.64 -16.10
N ASN A 197 7.38 -10.85 -15.07
CA ASN A 197 6.18 -11.05 -14.28
C ASN A 197 4.92 -10.95 -15.14
N ARG A 198 4.88 -9.98 -16.05
CA ARG A 198 3.78 -9.82 -17.00
C ARG A 198 3.66 -11.02 -17.94
N GLU A 199 4.76 -11.46 -18.54
CA GLU A 199 4.75 -12.53 -19.54
C GLU A 199 4.44 -13.89 -18.91
N LEU A 200 4.92 -14.17 -17.68
CA LEU A 200 4.57 -15.39 -16.95
C LEU A 200 3.08 -15.46 -16.65
N ILE A 201 2.48 -14.34 -16.20
CA ILE A 201 1.04 -14.28 -15.93
C ILE A 201 0.22 -14.40 -17.22
N ALA A 202 0.69 -13.79 -18.32
CA ALA A 202 0.04 -13.92 -19.63
C ALA A 202 0.10 -15.37 -20.11
N HIS A 203 1.27 -16.01 -20.03
CA HIS A 203 1.45 -17.41 -20.42
C HIS A 203 0.56 -18.36 -19.63
N GLU A 204 0.44 -18.18 -18.30
CA GLU A 204 -0.47 -18.97 -17.46
C GLU A 204 -1.94 -18.83 -17.91
N LYS A 205 -2.37 -17.59 -18.23
CA LYS A 205 -3.74 -17.34 -18.71
C LYS A 205 -4.05 -17.99 -20.06
N ASP A 206 -3.07 -18.06 -20.95
CA ASP A 206 -3.23 -18.66 -22.27
C ASP A 206 -3.29 -20.20 -22.20
N GLN A 207 -2.87 -20.81 -21.08
CA GLN A 207 -2.92 -22.24 -20.83
C GLN A 207 -4.20 -22.73 -20.12
N GLN A 208 -5.02 -21.79 -19.59
CA GLN A 208 -6.31 -22.07 -18.94
C GLN A 208 -7.49 -21.99 -19.90
#